data_7193d37bb55cf52c6d2ac1343ee3db9e
#
_entry.id   7193d37bb55cf52c6d2ac1343ee3db9e
#
_cell.length_a   1.000
_cell.length_b   1.000
_cell.length_c   1.000
_cell.angle_alpha   90.00
_cell.angle_beta   90.00
_cell.angle_gamma   90.00
#
_symmetry.space_group_name_H-M   'P 1'
#
loop_
_entity.id
_entity.type
_entity.pdbx_description
1 polymer ?
#
loop_
_entity_poly.entity_id
_entity_poly.type
_entity_poly.pdbx_seq_one_letter_code
_entity_poly.pdbx_strand_id
1 'polypeptide(L)' 'MATEIEKNFARVFNSSDGRAVLAHLRKITIERVLGPNASDAELRGLEAQRALVHQIEQLSERGK' A
#
# COMPACT_ATOMS: atom_id res chain seq x y z
N MET A 1 18.39 -9.69 8.22
CA MET A 1 18.45 -8.35 8.84
C MET A 1 17.70 -7.32 8.00
N ALA A 2 16.95 -6.45 8.63
CA ALA A 2 16.22 -5.42 7.89
C ALA A 2 17.18 -4.36 7.35
N THR A 3 16.91 -3.88 6.13
CA THR A 3 17.66 -2.80 5.52
C THR A 3 17.26 -1.46 6.16
N GLU A 4 18.05 -0.42 5.93
CA GLU A 4 17.75 0.92 6.44
C GLU A 4 16.40 1.43 5.93
N ILE A 5 16.10 1.20 4.65
CA ILE A 5 14.81 1.64 4.08
C ILE A 5 13.64 0.86 4.70
N GLU A 6 13.80 -0.43 4.95
CA GLU A 6 12.77 -1.23 5.61
C GLU A 6 12.49 -0.72 7.03
N LYS A 7 13.55 -0.38 7.77
CA LYS A 7 13.41 0.21 9.11
C LYS A 7 12.68 1.54 9.07
N ASN A 8 12.97 2.37 8.06
CA ASN A 8 12.30 3.65 7.88
C ASN A 8 10.81 3.45 7.61
N PHE A 9 10.45 2.51 6.73
CA PHE A 9 9.06 2.19 6.47
C PHE A 9 8.34 1.70 7.73
N ALA A 10 8.97 0.82 8.50
CA ALA A 10 8.40 0.32 9.74
C ALA A 10 8.14 1.45 10.74
N ARG A 11 9.11 2.36 10.88
CA ARG A 11 9.00 3.49 11.81
C ARG A 11 7.84 4.42 11.44
N VAL A 12 7.71 4.74 10.15
CA VAL A 12 6.65 5.63 9.68
C VAL A 12 5.27 4.97 9.76
N PHE A 13 5.15 3.76 9.23
CA PHE A 13 3.83 3.13 9.06
C PHE A 13 3.37 2.30 10.25
N ASN A 14 4.20 2.10 11.27
CA ASN A 14 3.77 1.49 12.52
C ASN A 14 3.44 2.52 13.60
N SER A 15 3.59 3.81 13.30
CA SER A 15 3.06 4.87 14.16
C SER A 15 1.55 4.94 14.02
N SER A 16 0.88 5.61 14.97
CA SER A 16 -0.58 5.78 14.93
C SER A 16 -1.03 6.48 13.63
N ASP A 17 -0.37 7.59 13.30
CA ASP A 17 -0.70 8.33 12.08
C ASP A 17 -0.35 7.55 10.82
N GLY A 18 0.79 6.86 10.83
CA GLY A 18 1.21 6.03 9.69
C GLY A 18 0.24 4.90 9.40
N ARG A 19 -0.28 4.26 10.45
CA ARG A 19 -1.29 3.21 10.30
C ARG A 19 -2.58 3.76 9.71
N ALA A 20 -3.01 4.94 10.12
CA ALA A 20 -4.21 5.58 9.59
C ALA A 20 -4.02 5.93 8.11
N VAL A 21 -2.86 6.44 7.73
CA VAL A 21 -2.54 6.74 6.33
C VAL A 21 -2.53 5.46 5.49
N LEU A 22 -1.90 4.40 5.99
CA LEU A 22 -1.83 3.13 5.26
C LEU A 22 -3.22 2.51 5.11
N ALA A 23 -4.06 2.58 6.14
CA ALA A 23 -5.45 2.12 6.06
C ALA A 23 -6.23 2.86 4.97
N HIS A 24 -6.02 4.17 4.85
CA HIS A 24 -6.63 4.96 3.81
C HIS A 24 -6.12 4.55 2.41
N LEU A 25 -4.83 4.36 2.27
CA LEU A 25 -4.24 3.90 1.00
C LEU A 25 -4.81 2.54 0.57
N ARG A 26 -5.01 1.62 1.51
CA ARG A 26 -5.66 0.34 1.23
C ARG A 26 -7.09 0.55 0.73
N LYS A 27 -7.82 1.46 1.38
CA LYS A 27 -9.22 1.73 1.06
C LYS A 27 -9.39 2.24 -0.37
N ILE A 28 -8.51 3.11 -0.82
CA ILE A 28 -8.60 3.71 -2.16
C ILE A 28 -7.93 2.88 -3.25
N THR A 29 -7.26 1.77 -2.91
CA THR A 29 -6.58 0.91 -3.86
C THR A 29 -7.06 -0.55 -3.76
N ILE A 30 -6.67 -1.24 -2.69
CA ILE A 30 -6.91 -2.68 -2.55
C ILE A 30 -8.40 -2.98 -2.40
N GLU A 31 -9.10 -2.16 -1.62
CA GLU A 31 -10.53 -2.35 -1.36
C GLU A 31 -11.43 -1.68 -2.39
N ARG A 32 -10.84 -0.93 -3.32
CA ARG A 32 -11.60 -0.26 -4.37
C ARG A 32 -12.02 -1.26 -5.44
N VAL A 33 -13.28 -1.19 -5.83
CA VAL A 33 -13.84 -2.00 -6.92
C VAL A 33 -14.27 -1.08 -8.04
N LEU A 34 -13.78 -1.34 -9.26
CA LEU A 34 -14.21 -0.61 -10.44
C LEU A 34 -15.52 -1.20 -10.96
N GLY A 35 -16.35 -0.35 -11.57
CA GLY A 35 -17.62 -0.77 -12.13
C GLY A 35 -17.44 -1.67 -13.36
N PRO A 36 -18.56 -2.27 -13.86
CA PRO A 36 -18.50 -3.21 -14.97
C PRO A 36 -18.04 -2.58 -16.29
N ASN A 37 -18.08 -1.26 -16.39
CA ASN A 37 -17.68 -0.54 -17.60
C ASN A 37 -16.23 -0.02 -17.53
N ALA A 38 -15.45 -0.46 -16.55
CA ALA A 38 -14.06 -0.05 -16.42
C ALA A 38 -13.24 -0.56 -17.61
N SER A 39 -12.38 0.31 -18.15
CA SER A 39 -11.47 -0.06 -19.23
C SER A 39 -10.31 -0.91 -18.73
N ASP A 40 -9.63 -1.61 -19.64
CA ASP A 40 -8.43 -2.36 -19.30
C ASP A 40 -7.34 -1.44 -18.76
N ALA A 41 -7.23 -0.22 -19.27
CA ALA A 41 -6.26 0.75 -18.79
C ALA A 41 -6.55 1.15 -17.34
N GLU A 42 -7.83 1.35 -16.99
CA GLU A 42 -8.23 1.67 -15.62
C GLU A 42 -7.93 0.50 -14.67
N LEU A 43 -8.23 -0.73 -15.09
CA LEU A 43 -7.95 -1.94 -14.31
C LEU A 43 -6.45 -2.10 -14.06
N ARG A 44 -5.62 -1.90 -15.10
CA ARG A 44 -4.17 -2.00 -14.97
C ARG A 44 -3.61 -0.90 -14.07
N GLY A 45 -4.17 0.33 -14.16
CA GLY A 45 -3.77 1.42 -13.29
C GLY A 45 -4.06 1.10 -11.83
N LEU A 46 -5.24 0.57 -11.54
CA LEU A 46 -5.60 0.18 -10.18
C LEU A 46 -4.72 -0.96 -9.66
N GLU A 47 -4.42 -1.95 -10.50
CA GLU A 47 -3.53 -3.05 -10.13
C GLU A 47 -2.12 -2.56 -9.81
N ALA A 48 -1.61 -1.58 -10.55
CA ALA A 48 -0.30 -0.99 -10.26
C ALA A 48 -0.31 -0.28 -8.91
N GLN A 49 -1.39 0.44 -8.58
CA GLN A 49 -1.54 1.10 -7.29
C GLN A 49 -1.61 0.09 -6.14
N ARG A 50 -2.36 -1.00 -6.34
CA ARG A 50 -2.45 -2.09 -5.36
C ARG A 50 -1.08 -2.72 -5.10
N ALA A 51 -0.32 -2.95 -6.16
CA ALA A 51 1.03 -3.52 -6.05
C ALA A 51 1.94 -2.63 -5.21
N LEU A 52 1.88 -1.31 -5.41
CA LEU A 52 2.68 -0.38 -4.63
C LEU A 52 2.29 -0.40 -3.15
N VAL A 53 1.00 -0.40 -2.84
CA VAL A 53 0.53 -0.44 -1.45
C VAL A 53 0.94 -1.75 -0.77
N HIS A 54 0.84 -2.88 -1.47
CA HIS A 54 1.33 -4.16 -0.95
C HIS A 54 2.83 -4.12 -0.67
N GLN A 55 3.61 -3.47 -1.54
CA GLN A 55 5.05 -3.31 -1.33
C GLN A 55 5.36 -2.47 -0.09
N ILE A 56 4.60 -1.39 0.13
CA ILE A 56 4.74 -0.56 1.34
C ILE A 56 4.47 -1.41 2.58
N GLU A 57 3.41 -2.21 2.57
CA GLU A 57 3.08 -3.09 3.68
C GLU A 57 4.18 -4.12 3.96
N GLN A 58 4.73 -4.71 2.91
CA GLN A 58 5.82 -5.70 3.05
C GLN A 58 7.07 -5.06 3.64
N LEU A 59 7.46 -3.89 3.16
CA LEU A 59 8.62 -3.17 3.67
C LEU A 59 8.43 -2.80 5.14
N SER A 60 7.23 -2.33 5.50
CA SER A 60 6.91 -1.98 6.89
C SER A 60 6.97 -3.19 7.81
N GLU A 61 6.53 -4.34 7.33
CA GLU A 61 6.56 -5.58 8.11
C GLU A 61 7.97 -6.11 8.30
N ARG A 62 8.80 -6.05 7.24
CA ARG A 62 10.19 -6.51 7.29
C ARG A 62 11.05 -5.66 8.21
N GLY A 63 10.72 -4.40 8.39
CA GLY A 63 11.47 -3.47 9.23
C GLY A 63 11.15 -3.53 10.71
N LYS A 64 10.19 -4.34 11.10
CA LYS A 64 9.82 -4.51 12.52
C LYS A 64 10.90 -5.18 13.33
#